data_8c2f9ad7bda777aafd1a98d9f06380bc
#
_entry.id   8c2f9ad7bda777aafd1a98d9f06380bc
#
_cell.length_a   1.000
_cell.length_b   1.000
_cell.length_c   1.000
_cell.angle_alpha   90.00
_cell.angle_beta   90.00
_cell.angle_gamma   90.00
#
_symmetry.space_group_name_H-M   'P 1'
#
loop_
_entity.id
_entity.type
_entity.pdbx_description
1 polymer ?
#
loop_
_entity_poly.entity_id
_entity_poly.type
_entity_poly.pdbx_seq_one_letter_code
_entity_poly.pdbx_strand_id
1 'polypeptide(L)'
;RYPPLLAPPMSSIRYKQLDVFAARHGGGNPLGVVVEADGWSDARMQRFAHWTNLVETTFLLPPREAKADYRVRIFTPSKEIPFAGHPTIGSAHAALDAGLVRPGADGIVWQECGAGVLPILVEGDGAGRELFVQSPKARIVGDGSCGGETLSSVLYGVRLGTLPPPCVEGG
;
A
#
# COMPACT_ATOMS: atom_id res chain seq x y z
N ARG A 1 43.97 6.95 15.62
CA ARG A 1 43.52 5.73 14.90
C ARG A 1 42.23 5.27 15.58
N TYR A 2 41.09 5.42 14.92
CA TYR A 2 39.85 4.81 15.40
C TYR A 2 39.91 3.30 15.13
N PRO A 3 39.53 2.44 16.09
CA PRO A 3 39.42 1.02 15.82
C PRO A 3 38.37 0.79 14.72
N PRO A 4 38.54 -0.23 13.84
CA PRO A 4 37.54 -0.53 12.86
C PRO A 4 36.25 -0.89 13.58
N LEU A 5 35.19 -0.14 13.36
CA LEU A 5 33.83 -0.54 13.74
C LEU A 5 33.53 -1.81 12.95
N LEU A 6 33.61 -2.95 13.61
CA LEU A 6 33.03 -4.19 13.12
C LEU A 6 31.51 -3.96 13.11
N ALA A 7 31.03 -3.36 12.04
CA ALA A 7 29.60 -3.31 11.78
C ALA A 7 29.12 -4.76 11.67
N PRO A 8 28.04 -5.15 12.36
CA PRO A 8 27.41 -6.45 12.13
C PRO A 8 27.15 -6.60 10.63
N PRO A 9 27.19 -7.82 10.07
CA PRO A 9 26.95 -8.01 8.65
C PRO A 9 25.63 -7.34 8.28
N MET A 10 25.70 -6.39 7.36
CA MET A 10 24.50 -5.69 6.87
C MET A 10 23.67 -6.71 6.13
N SER A 11 22.54 -7.11 6.73
CA SER A 11 21.54 -7.91 6.01
C SER A 11 21.03 -7.06 4.85
N SER A 12 21.23 -7.53 3.62
CA SER A 12 20.67 -6.87 2.44
C SER A 12 19.14 -6.94 2.51
N ILE A 13 18.49 -5.83 2.17
CA ILE A 13 17.04 -5.72 2.10
C ILE A 13 16.68 -5.55 0.62
N ARG A 14 15.77 -6.38 0.12
CA ARG A 14 15.19 -6.15 -1.20
C ARG A 14 14.13 -5.04 -1.09
N TYR A 15 14.47 -3.88 -1.62
CA TYR A 15 13.59 -2.71 -1.65
C TYR A 15 13.37 -2.27 -3.08
N LYS A 16 12.12 -1.96 -3.43
CA LYS A 16 11.74 -1.35 -4.69
C LYS A 16 11.01 -0.04 -4.42
N GLN A 17 11.25 0.95 -5.26
CA GLN A 17 10.42 2.15 -5.31
C GLN A 17 9.69 2.15 -6.65
N LEU A 18 8.37 2.26 -6.59
CA LEU A 18 7.47 2.19 -7.74
C LEU A 18 6.78 3.53 -7.93
N ASP A 19 6.45 3.82 -9.18
CA ASP A 19 5.61 4.94 -9.60
C ASP A 19 4.27 4.36 -10.07
N VAL A 20 3.30 4.25 -9.16
CA VAL A 20 2.05 3.53 -9.39
C VAL A 20 1.05 4.45 -10.11
N PHE A 21 0.29 3.88 -11.07
CA PHE A 21 -0.63 4.62 -11.95
C PHE A 21 0.04 5.70 -12.81
N ALA A 22 1.32 5.50 -13.12
CA ALA A 22 2.09 6.43 -13.90
C ALA A 22 1.93 6.20 -15.41
N ALA A 23 1.49 7.22 -16.14
CA ALA A 23 1.59 7.25 -17.61
C ALA A 23 2.98 7.67 -18.10
N ARG A 24 3.79 8.26 -17.24
CA ARG A 24 5.19 8.69 -17.46
C ARG A 24 5.94 8.71 -16.12
N HIS A 25 7.24 8.57 -16.17
CA HIS A 25 8.07 8.61 -14.97
C HIS A 25 7.84 9.89 -14.13
N GLY A 26 7.61 9.72 -12.83
CA GLY A 26 7.31 10.80 -11.90
C GLY A 26 5.90 11.38 -12.03
N GLY A 27 5.00 10.71 -12.76
CA GLY A 27 3.63 11.17 -12.98
C GLY A 27 2.56 10.43 -12.19
N GLY A 28 2.93 9.40 -11.46
CA GLY A 28 2.03 8.57 -10.66
C GLY A 28 2.15 8.83 -9.16
N ASN A 29 1.87 7.81 -8.38
CA ASN A 29 1.91 7.84 -6.93
C ASN A 29 3.06 6.98 -6.41
N PRO A 30 4.07 7.58 -5.74
CA PRO A 30 5.26 6.86 -5.31
C PRO A 30 4.95 5.87 -4.18
N LEU A 31 5.48 4.66 -4.31
CA LEU A 31 5.34 3.58 -3.34
C LEU A 31 6.69 2.94 -3.04
N GLY A 32 7.01 2.78 -1.76
CA GLY A 32 8.10 1.93 -1.31
C GLY A 32 7.61 0.51 -1.03
N VAL A 33 8.32 -0.51 -1.52
CA VAL A 33 7.99 -1.92 -1.26
C VAL A 33 9.21 -2.65 -0.72
N VAL A 34 9.13 -3.11 0.52
CA VAL A 34 10.10 -4.04 1.10
C VAL A 34 9.67 -5.46 0.77
N VAL A 35 10.45 -6.12 -0.06
CA VAL A 35 10.20 -7.50 -0.48
C VAL A 35 10.77 -8.43 0.58
N GLU A 36 9.97 -9.41 1.06
CA GLU A 36 10.41 -10.36 2.11
C GLU A 36 10.77 -9.67 3.43
N ALA A 37 9.77 -9.04 4.05
CA ALA A 37 9.92 -8.40 5.36
C ALA A 37 9.67 -9.37 6.53
N ASP A 38 9.79 -10.68 6.30
CA ASP A 38 9.60 -11.66 7.37
C ASP A 38 10.55 -11.41 8.55
N GLY A 39 10.06 -11.59 9.76
CA GLY A 39 10.81 -11.30 10.98
C GLY A 39 10.96 -9.80 11.34
N TRP A 40 10.42 -8.87 10.53
CA TRP A 40 10.42 -7.46 10.92
C TRP A 40 9.34 -7.19 11.97
N SER A 41 9.73 -6.48 13.04
CA SER A 41 8.76 -6.00 14.04
C SER A 41 7.97 -4.80 13.51
N ASP A 42 6.78 -4.56 14.08
CA ASP A 42 5.93 -3.39 13.77
C ASP A 42 6.71 -2.07 13.89
N ALA A 43 7.47 -1.95 14.99
CA ALA A 43 8.30 -0.77 15.22
C ALA A 43 9.39 -0.58 14.17
N ARG A 44 9.95 -1.67 13.60
CA ARG A 44 10.94 -1.59 12.52
C ARG A 44 10.28 -1.16 11.22
N MET A 45 9.12 -1.72 10.88
CA MET A 45 8.35 -1.35 9.69
C MET A 45 7.94 0.12 9.75
N GLN A 46 7.39 0.57 10.88
CA GLN A 46 6.99 1.96 11.05
C GLN A 46 8.17 2.93 10.97
N ARG A 47 9.31 2.63 11.61
CA ARG A 47 10.52 3.47 11.49
C ARG A 47 11.04 3.55 10.07
N PHE A 48 10.99 2.44 9.33
CA PHE A 48 11.43 2.42 7.94
C PHE A 48 10.50 3.24 7.05
N ALA A 49 9.17 3.10 7.21
CA ALA A 49 8.18 3.92 6.51
C ALA A 49 8.32 5.41 6.83
N HIS A 50 8.58 5.75 8.09
CA HIS A 50 8.88 7.13 8.49
C HIS A 50 10.17 7.67 7.83
N TRP A 51 11.22 6.85 7.77
CA TRP A 51 12.49 7.22 7.18
C TRP A 51 12.41 7.42 5.67
N THR A 52 11.69 6.55 4.94
CA THR A 52 11.48 6.71 3.49
C THR A 52 10.69 7.96 3.16
N ASN A 53 9.79 8.36 4.07
CA ASN A 53 8.91 9.52 3.95
C ASN A 53 8.08 9.55 2.66
N LEU A 54 7.78 8.39 2.11
CA LEU A 54 6.85 8.22 1.01
C LEU A 54 5.41 8.25 1.53
N VAL A 55 4.44 8.52 0.66
CA VAL A 55 3.02 8.52 1.02
C VAL A 55 2.65 7.22 1.71
N GLU A 56 3.08 6.09 1.13
CA GLU A 56 3.06 4.78 1.78
C GLU A 56 4.32 3.97 1.48
N THR A 57 4.61 3.08 2.43
CA THR A 57 5.61 2.01 2.29
C THR A 57 4.96 0.69 2.67
N THR A 58 5.11 -0.32 1.84
CA THR A 58 4.54 -1.64 2.05
C THR A 58 5.60 -2.69 2.35
N PHE A 59 5.17 -3.71 3.07
CA PHE A 59 6.01 -4.82 3.51
C PHE A 59 5.34 -6.13 3.10
N LEU A 60 6.01 -6.89 2.23
CA LEU A 60 5.53 -8.20 1.77
C LEU A 60 5.98 -9.27 2.76
N LEU A 61 5.05 -10.13 3.14
CA LEU A 61 5.18 -11.13 4.18
C LEU A 61 4.55 -12.46 3.74
N PRO A 62 4.93 -13.58 4.35
CA PRO A 62 4.16 -14.81 4.22
C PRO A 62 2.71 -14.62 4.64
N PRO A 63 1.74 -15.27 3.95
CA PRO A 63 0.34 -15.19 4.32
C PRO A 63 0.07 -15.90 5.66
N ARG A 64 -0.97 -15.46 6.36
CA ARG A 64 -1.53 -16.14 7.55
C ARG A 64 -2.81 -16.88 7.20
N GLU A 65 -3.57 -16.32 6.27
CA GLU A 65 -4.81 -16.90 5.78
C GLU A 65 -4.52 -17.94 4.69
N ALA A 66 -5.11 -19.12 4.82
CA ALA A 66 -4.86 -20.25 3.90
C ALA A 66 -5.25 -19.95 2.43
N LYS A 67 -6.15 -18.99 2.22
CA LYS A 67 -6.59 -18.56 0.90
C LYS A 67 -5.63 -17.56 0.25
N ALA A 68 -4.77 -16.90 1.02
CA ALA A 68 -3.91 -15.86 0.51
C ALA A 68 -2.59 -16.42 -0.04
N ASP A 69 -2.11 -15.84 -1.13
CA ASP A 69 -0.81 -16.17 -1.72
C ASP A 69 0.32 -15.42 -1.01
N TYR A 70 0.03 -14.21 -0.54
CA TYR A 70 0.96 -13.38 0.23
C TYR A 70 0.19 -12.40 1.10
N ARG A 71 0.90 -11.79 2.05
CA ARG A 71 0.38 -10.74 2.91
C ARG A 71 1.12 -9.43 2.66
N VAL A 72 0.37 -8.33 2.68
CA VAL A 72 0.91 -6.98 2.66
C VAL A 72 0.52 -6.23 3.92
N ARG A 73 1.47 -5.47 4.47
CA ARG A 73 1.21 -4.46 5.51
C ARG A 73 1.55 -3.10 4.93
N ILE A 74 0.67 -2.12 5.15
CA ILE A 74 0.72 -0.80 4.53
C ILE A 74 0.93 0.25 5.61
N PHE A 75 2.00 1.03 5.49
CA PHE A 75 2.36 2.06 6.45
C PHE A 75 2.49 3.41 5.77
N THR A 76 1.84 4.42 6.35
CA THR A 76 2.18 5.81 6.13
C THR A 76 3.39 6.19 6.99
N PRO A 77 4.00 7.36 6.85
CA PRO A 77 5.07 7.80 7.75
C PRO A 77 4.70 7.79 9.23
N SER A 78 3.40 7.81 9.59
CA SER A 78 2.93 7.95 10.97
C SER A 78 2.19 6.73 11.53
N LYS A 79 1.60 5.89 10.70
CA LYS A 79 0.76 4.76 11.15
C LYS A 79 0.60 3.68 10.09
N GLU A 80 0.24 2.48 10.53
CA GLU A 80 -0.28 1.43 9.68
C GLU A 80 -1.73 1.71 9.28
N ILE A 81 -2.10 1.38 8.04
CA ILE A 81 -3.47 1.48 7.53
C ILE A 81 -3.91 0.13 6.95
N PRO A 82 -5.21 -0.20 7.05
CA PRO A 82 -5.71 -1.53 6.67
C PRO A 82 -5.69 -1.76 5.16
N PHE A 83 -5.92 -0.73 4.37
CA PHE A 83 -6.01 -0.79 2.91
C PHE A 83 -5.70 0.58 2.29
N ALA A 84 -5.13 0.56 1.10
CA ALA A 84 -5.06 1.70 0.17
C ALA A 84 -4.88 1.18 -1.26
N GLY A 85 -5.48 1.85 -2.25
CA GLY A 85 -5.57 1.36 -3.63
C GLY A 85 -4.22 1.23 -4.32
N HIS A 86 -3.44 2.34 -4.41
CA HIS A 86 -2.15 2.28 -5.09
C HIS A 86 -1.10 1.40 -4.38
N PRO A 87 -1.04 1.31 -3.04
CA PRO A 87 -0.17 0.36 -2.36
C PRO A 87 -0.53 -1.09 -2.65
N THR A 88 -1.81 -1.41 -2.76
CA THR A 88 -2.29 -2.75 -3.13
C THR A 88 -1.82 -3.15 -4.52
N ILE A 89 -2.05 -2.31 -5.52
CA ILE A 89 -1.62 -2.54 -6.91
C ILE A 89 -0.10 -2.63 -7.03
N GLY A 90 0.62 -1.68 -6.44
CA GLY A 90 2.09 -1.66 -6.50
C GLY A 90 2.72 -2.84 -5.77
N SER A 91 2.14 -3.27 -4.63
CA SER A 91 2.62 -4.46 -3.90
C SER A 91 2.40 -5.74 -4.70
N ALA A 92 1.24 -5.89 -5.35
CA ALA A 92 0.97 -7.03 -6.23
C ALA A 92 1.95 -7.08 -7.40
N HIS A 93 2.19 -5.94 -8.05
CA HIS A 93 3.19 -5.83 -9.10
C HIS A 93 4.59 -6.26 -8.60
N ALA A 94 5.01 -5.75 -7.44
CA ALA A 94 6.31 -6.09 -6.86
C ALA A 94 6.44 -7.57 -6.50
N ALA A 95 5.36 -8.19 -5.96
CA ALA A 95 5.33 -9.61 -5.61
C ALA A 95 5.44 -10.52 -6.85
N LEU A 96 4.70 -10.19 -7.90
CA LEU A 96 4.75 -10.89 -9.19
C LEU A 96 6.13 -10.76 -9.85
N ASP A 97 6.67 -9.55 -9.90
CA ASP A 97 7.96 -9.26 -10.50
C ASP A 97 9.14 -9.88 -9.72
N ALA A 98 9.00 -10.02 -8.41
CA ALA A 98 9.96 -10.73 -7.57
C ALA A 98 9.84 -12.26 -7.65
N GLY A 99 8.83 -12.78 -8.34
CA GLY A 99 8.54 -14.22 -8.43
C GLY A 99 8.04 -14.84 -7.13
N LEU A 100 7.56 -14.03 -6.18
CA LEU A 100 7.01 -14.52 -4.91
C LEU A 100 5.67 -15.20 -5.09
N VAL A 101 4.89 -14.73 -6.05
CA VAL A 101 3.55 -15.25 -6.35
C VAL A 101 3.36 -15.39 -7.86
N ARG A 102 2.39 -16.21 -8.24
CA ARG A 102 1.94 -16.38 -9.62
C ARG A 102 0.42 -16.42 -9.65
N PRO A 103 -0.23 -15.84 -10.68
CA PRO A 103 -1.67 -15.94 -10.81
C PRO A 103 -2.12 -17.40 -10.91
N GLY A 104 -3.24 -17.71 -10.30
CA GLY A 104 -3.93 -18.99 -10.48
C GLY A 104 -4.42 -19.18 -11.93
N ALA A 105 -5.03 -20.32 -12.21
CA ALA A 105 -5.59 -20.60 -13.53
C ALA A 105 -6.73 -19.64 -13.92
N ASP A 106 -7.33 -18.99 -12.93
CA ASP A 106 -8.36 -17.95 -13.05
C ASP A 106 -7.78 -16.52 -13.22
N GLY A 107 -6.47 -16.39 -13.29
CA GLY A 107 -5.78 -15.10 -13.37
C GLY A 107 -5.73 -14.33 -12.04
N ILE A 108 -6.12 -14.94 -10.91
CA ILE A 108 -6.23 -14.25 -9.64
C ILE A 108 -4.99 -14.51 -8.76
N VAL A 109 -4.54 -13.46 -8.08
CA VAL A 109 -3.61 -13.53 -6.94
C VAL A 109 -4.36 -13.03 -5.70
N TRP A 110 -4.29 -13.79 -4.61
CA TRP A 110 -4.98 -13.46 -3.36
C TRP A 110 -4.04 -12.73 -2.39
N GLN A 111 -4.36 -11.48 -2.09
CA GLN A 111 -3.61 -10.64 -1.16
C GLN A 111 -4.30 -10.56 0.20
N GLU A 112 -3.63 -10.95 1.27
CA GLU A 112 -4.04 -10.66 2.65
C GLU A 112 -3.57 -9.25 3.05
N CYS A 113 -4.47 -8.44 3.61
CA CYS A 113 -4.15 -7.14 4.18
C CYS A 113 -5.01 -6.86 5.42
N GLY A 114 -4.90 -5.68 6.01
CA GLY A 114 -5.71 -5.29 7.18
C GLY A 114 -7.22 -5.26 6.91
N ALA A 115 -7.65 -5.13 5.66
CA ALA A 115 -9.06 -5.20 5.25
C ALA A 115 -9.56 -6.62 4.92
N GLY A 116 -8.70 -7.65 5.05
CA GLY A 116 -9.01 -9.04 4.74
C GLY A 116 -8.25 -9.58 3.54
N VAL A 117 -8.76 -10.67 2.96
CA VAL A 117 -8.18 -11.30 1.77
C VAL A 117 -8.89 -10.81 0.52
N LEU A 118 -8.16 -10.14 -0.35
CA LEU A 118 -8.68 -9.48 -1.55
C LEU A 118 -8.17 -10.20 -2.82
N PRO A 119 -9.04 -10.42 -3.81
CA PRO A 119 -8.64 -10.89 -5.12
C PRO A 119 -8.03 -9.76 -5.93
N ILE A 120 -6.91 -10.04 -6.58
CA ILE A 120 -6.28 -9.16 -7.56
C ILE A 120 -6.28 -9.90 -8.88
N LEU A 121 -7.06 -9.40 -9.85
CA LEU A 121 -7.07 -9.94 -11.19
C LEU A 121 -5.81 -9.46 -11.93
N VAL A 122 -5.13 -10.37 -12.57
CA VAL A 122 -3.92 -10.15 -13.35
C VAL A 122 -4.22 -10.50 -14.80
N GLU A 123 -4.17 -9.52 -15.67
CA GLU A 123 -4.31 -9.71 -17.11
C GLU A 123 -2.99 -9.39 -17.83
N GLY A 124 -2.71 -10.13 -18.89
CA GLY A 124 -1.46 -9.98 -19.64
C GLY A 124 -0.22 -10.44 -18.87
N ASP A 125 0.94 -10.14 -19.41
CA ASP A 125 2.23 -10.51 -18.86
C ASP A 125 3.30 -9.43 -19.10
N GLY A 126 4.45 -9.56 -18.43
CA GLY A 126 5.58 -8.67 -18.61
C GLY A 126 5.22 -7.18 -18.54
N ALA A 127 5.60 -6.42 -19.57
CA ALA A 127 5.34 -4.98 -19.66
C ALA A 127 3.87 -4.63 -19.99
N GLY A 128 3.09 -5.60 -20.48
CA GLY A 128 1.66 -5.44 -20.78
C GLY A 128 0.74 -5.90 -19.65
N ARG A 129 1.28 -6.19 -18.47
CA ARG A 129 0.49 -6.64 -17.31
C ARG A 129 -0.39 -5.52 -16.78
N GLU A 130 -1.67 -5.83 -16.66
CA GLU A 130 -2.65 -4.99 -15.99
C GLU A 130 -3.14 -5.65 -14.70
N LEU A 131 -3.38 -4.86 -13.67
CA LEU A 131 -3.79 -5.32 -12.35
C LEU A 131 -5.06 -4.61 -11.93
N PHE A 132 -6.03 -5.39 -11.46
CA PHE A 132 -7.32 -4.88 -11.01
C PHE A 132 -7.62 -5.38 -9.60
N VAL A 133 -8.03 -4.49 -8.72
CA VAL A 133 -8.49 -4.81 -7.37
C VAL A 133 -9.89 -4.25 -7.14
N GLN A 134 -10.75 -5.05 -6.53
CA GLN A 134 -12.02 -4.54 -6.04
C GLN A 134 -11.77 -3.84 -4.69
N SER A 135 -11.97 -2.53 -4.67
CA SER A 135 -11.88 -1.76 -3.42
C SER A 135 -12.88 -2.28 -2.39
N PRO A 136 -12.51 -2.36 -1.10
CA PRO A 136 -13.47 -2.60 -0.03
C PRO A 136 -14.63 -1.61 -0.10
N LYS A 137 -15.81 -2.05 0.32
CA LYS A 137 -16.98 -1.16 0.31
C LYS A 137 -16.79 -0.04 1.31
N ALA A 138 -16.84 1.19 0.84
CA ALA A 138 -16.93 2.35 1.69
C ALA A 138 -18.31 2.40 2.39
N ARG A 139 -18.34 2.87 3.64
CA ARG A 139 -19.60 3.10 4.35
C ARG A 139 -19.68 4.54 4.83
N ILE A 140 -20.88 5.11 4.79
CA ILE A 140 -21.16 6.40 5.38
C ILE A 140 -21.23 6.20 6.91
N VAL A 141 -20.37 6.88 7.66
CA VAL A 141 -20.27 6.78 9.12
C VAL A 141 -20.85 8.01 9.85
N GLY A 142 -21.26 9.03 9.11
CA GLY A 142 -21.86 10.24 9.66
C GLY A 142 -22.62 11.04 8.61
N ASP A 143 -23.53 11.88 9.09
CA ASP A 143 -24.43 12.71 8.29
C ASP A 143 -23.79 13.97 7.69
N GLY A 144 -22.47 14.11 7.77
CA GLY A 144 -21.75 15.30 7.29
C GLY A 144 -21.78 16.49 8.25
N SER A 145 -22.37 16.35 9.43
CA SER A 145 -22.36 17.40 10.45
C SER A 145 -20.98 17.64 11.08
N CYS A 146 -20.05 16.69 10.89
CA CYS A 146 -18.67 16.85 11.32
C CYS A 146 -17.87 17.67 10.31
N GLY A 147 -17.81 18.98 10.48
CA GLY A 147 -16.76 19.82 9.92
C GLY A 147 -17.11 20.70 8.74
N GLY A 148 -18.37 21.11 8.55
CA GLY A 148 -18.72 22.07 7.49
C GLY A 148 -17.90 23.37 7.55
N GLU A 149 -17.67 23.93 8.74
CA GLU A 149 -16.81 25.09 8.94
C GLU A 149 -15.31 24.75 8.74
N THR A 150 -14.89 23.58 9.20
CA THR A 150 -13.51 23.10 9.03
C THR A 150 -13.18 22.83 7.57
N LEU A 151 -14.11 22.22 6.82
CA LEU A 151 -13.93 21.98 5.38
C LEU A 151 -13.85 23.29 4.60
N SER A 152 -14.70 24.27 4.92
CA SER A 152 -14.65 25.57 4.26
C SER A 152 -13.33 26.32 4.51
N SER A 153 -12.72 26.14 5.67
CA SER A 153 -11.41 26.74 6.00
C SER A 153 -10.24 26.05 5.30
N VAL A 154 -10.32 24.73 5.07
CA VAL A 154 -9.27 23.94 4.42
C VAL A 154 -9.37 24.03 2.90
N LEU A 155 -10.58 24.07 2.35
CA LEU A 155 -10.84 24.13 0.92
C LEU A 155 -10.91 25.59 0.42
N TYR A 156 -9.90 26.36 0.68
CA TYR A 156 -9.79 27.77 0.37
C TYR A 156 -10.23 28.10 -1.07
N GLY A 157 -11.36 28.82 -1.22
CA GLY A 157 -11.87 29.23 -2.54
C GLY A 157 -12.71 28.20 -3.29
N VAL A 158 -12.93 27.01 -2.75
CA VAL A 158 -13.81 25.99 -3.33
C VAL A 158 -15.24 26.17 -2.82
N ARG A 159 -16.22 26.31 -3.71
CA ARG A 159 -17.63 26.28 -3.36
C ARG A 159 -18.06 24.85 -3.11
N LEU A 160 -18.47 24.55 -1.89
CA LEU A 160 -19.15 23.30 -1.59
C LEU A 160 -20.53 23.29 -2.25
N GLY A 161 -20.96 22.12 -2.73
CA GLY A 161 -22.32 21.93 -3.22
C GLY A 161 -23.37 22.07 -2.10
N THR A 162 -24.63 22.02 -2.49
CA THR A 162 -25.76 22.16 -1.56
C THR A 162 -26.00 20.95 -0.64
N LEU A 163 -25.40 19.80 -1.00
CA LEU A 163 -25.48 18.59 -0.17
C LEU A 163 -24.32 18.59 0.84
N PRO A 164 -24.59 18.32 2.12
CA PRO A 164 -23.53 18.17 3.12
C PRO A 164 -22.62 16.99 2.72
N PRO A 165 -21.28 17.16 2.80
CA PRO A 165 -20.37 16.06 2.51
C PRO A 165 -20.52 14.97 3.55
N PRO A 166 -20.79 13.71 3.17
CA PRO A 166 -20.88 12.62 4.12
C PRO A 166 -19.51 12.27 4.70
N CYS A 167 -19.46 11.89 5.96
CA CYS A 167 -18.28 11.25 6.52
C CYS A 167 -18.27 9.80 6.05
N VAL A 168 -17.22 9.42 5.34
CA VAL A 168 -17.07 8.09 4.74
C VAL A 168 -15.87 7.38 5.36
N GLU A 169 -16.09 6.15 5.83
CA GLU A 169 -15.01 5.23 6.18
C GLU A 169 -14.85 4.22 5.04
N GLY A 170 -13.66 4.19 4.47
CA GLY A 170 -13.30 3.29 3.39
C GLY A 170 -11.81 3.39 3.11
N GLY A 171 -11.22 2.32 2.60
CA GLY A 171 -9.80 2.28 2.29
C GLY A 171 -9.48 2.91 0.96
#